data_f6f4ed13adf5dec1638501b053e7502a
#
_entry.id   f6f4ed13adf5dec1638501b053e7502a
#
_cell.length_a   1.000
_cell.length_b   1.000
_cell.length_c   1.000
_cell.angle_alpha   90.00
_cell.angle_beta   90.00
_cell.angle_gamma   90.00
#
_symmetry.space_group_name_H-M   'P 1'
#
loop_
_entity.id
_entity.type
_entity.pdbx_description
1 polymer ?
#
loop_
_entity_poly.entity_id
_entity_poly.type
_entity_poly.pdbx_seq_one_letter_code
_entity_poly.pdbx_strand_id
1 'polypeptide(L)'
;MATEGKLKITMMYLPFVIFFCGIVSNQALNNGLALTPPMGWLTWLRYGCSIDCVAKPDECLNENLIKKTADLMVSEGYKAAGYTYVTIDDCWQDKNRSADGRLQPDATRFPSGMKELAAYVHKKGLKFGIYEDIGTETCEKYPGVKDHERKDAETLASWDIDYLKLDGCHNNPLDMDKDYPAFGKLLIETDRPILYSCGWPFYQESKHIQANYSALAKHCNTWRNWGDIQNSWESVVSVMNWFGDNQERFAHFAGRGHWNDPDVVRMQTELIVFSLLS
;
A
#
# COMPACT_ATOMS: atom_id res chain seq x y z
N MET A 1 -10.52 23.87 89.14
CA MET A 1 -10.58 22.50 88.56
C MET A 1 -11.02 22.65 87.10
N ALA A 2 -10.08 22.63 86.19
CA ALA A 2 -10.34 22.74 84.76
C ALA A 2 -10.17 21.35 84.14
N THR A 3 -11.20 20.86 83.50
CA THR A 3 -11.22 19.57 82.79
C THR A 3 -10.85 19.83 81.34
N GLU A 4 -9.66 19.36 80.91
CA GLU A 4 -9.23 19.36 79.51
C GLU A 4 -10.00 18.27 78.71
N GLY A 5 -10.82 18.72 77.75
CA GLY A 5 -11.43 17.84 76.78
C GLY A 5 -10.49 17.59 75.60
N LYS A 6 -9.97 16.40 75.45
CA LYS A 6 -9.17 15.96 74.28
C LYS A 6 -10.09 15.66 73.11
N LEU A 7 -10.01 16.46 72.07
CA LEU A 7 -10.68 16.24 70.79
C LEU A 7 -9.93 15.15 69.99
N LYS A 8 -10.55 13.98 69.81
CA LYS A 8 -10.05 12.92 68.94
C LYS A 8 -10.47 13.19 67.52
N ILE A 9 -9.52 13.60 66.64
CA ILE A 9 -9.71 13.69 65.22
C ILE A 9 -9.49 12.31 64.61
N THR A 10 -10.58 11.67 64.21
CA THR A 10 -10.54 10.40 63.47
C THR A 10 -10.33 10.73 61.99
N MET A 11 -9.10 10.51 61.50
CA MET A 11 -8.78 10.62 60.09
C MET A 11 -9.37 9.44 59.35
N MET A 12 -10.42 9.72 58.58
CA MET A 12 -11.01 8.76 57.64
C MET A 12 -10.12 8.70 56.38
N TYR A 13 -9.41 7.56 56.24
CA TYR A 13 -8.71 7.26 54.96
C TYR A 13 -9.70 6.85 53.92
N LEU A 14 -9.97 7.73 52.95
CA LEU A 14 -10.74 7.39 51.74
C LEU A 14 -9.79 6.66 50.79
N PRO A 15 -10.03 5.39 50.39
CA PRO A 15 -9.18 4.72 49.44
C PRO A 15 -9.39 5.35 48.10
N PHE A 16 -8.36 6.00 47.55
CA PHE A 16 -8.33 6.43 46.16
C PHE A 16 -8.26 5.18 45.28
N VAL A 17 -9.40 4.76 44.72
CA VAL A 17 -9.44 3.75 43.66
C VAL A 17 -9.00 4.44 42.38
N ILE A 18 -7.73 4.30 42.02
CA ILE A 18 -7.23 4.72 40.70
C ILE A 18 -7.79 3.72 39.68
N PHE A 19 -8.84 4.13 38.99
CA PHE A 19 -9.31 3.42 37.81
C PHE A 19 -8.25 3.60 36.70
N PHE A 20 -7.38 2.61 36.54
CA PHE A 20 -6.58 2.48 35.34
C PHE A 20 -7.54 2.19 34.17
N CYS A 21 -8.03 3.23 33.53
CA CYS A 21 -8.63 3.11 32.22
C CYS A 21 -7.51 2.66 31.29
N GLY A 22 -7.37 1.36 31.08
CA GLY A 22 -6.48 0.81 30.09
C GLY A 22 -6.90 1.36 28.73
N ILE A 23 -6.15 2.36 28.26
CA ILE A 23 -6.23 2.76 26.86
C ILE A 23 -5.75 1.53 26.09
N VAL A 24 -6.70 0.76 25.53
CA VAL A 24 -6.41 -0.22 24.51
C VAL A 24 -5.96 0.61 23.30
N SER A 25 -4.68 0.94 23.22
CA SER A 25 -4.12 1.49 22.00
C SER A 25 -4.26 0.39 20.95
N ASN A 26 -5.18 0.56 20.02
CA ASN A 26 -5.10 -0.16 18.76
C ASN A 26 -3.73 0.20 18.17
N GLN A 27 -2.76 -0.70 18.33
CA GLN A 27 -1.45 -0.50 17.73
C GLN A 27 -1.62 -0.70 16.25
N ALA A 28 -1.76 0.43 15.54
CA ALA A 28 -1.62 0.50 14.10
C ALA A 28 -0.22 0.11 13.67
N LEU A 29 -0.05 -0.26 12.39
CA LEU A 29 1.26 -0.56 11.83
C LEU A 29 2.17 0.66 12.01
N ASN A 30 3.22 0.51 12.81
CA ASN A 30 4.18 1.58 13.08
C ASN A 30 5.56 1.21 12.54
N ASN A 31 5.69 1.23 11.22
CA ASN A 31 6.96 1.03 10.51
C ASN A 31 7.62 2.38 10.10
N GLY A 32 7.12 3.50 10.61
CA GLY A 32 7.63 4.84 10.31
C GLY A 32 7.23 5.38 8.94
N LEU A 33 6.42 4.64 8.16
CA LEU A 33 5.96 5.00 6.83
C LEU A 33 4.54 5.57 6.85
N ALA A 34 4.10 6.14 5.72
CA ALA A 34 2.75 6.68 5.54
C ALA A 34 2.29 7.60 6.69
N LEU A 35 3.18 8.45 7.21
CA LEU A 35 2.81 9.43 8.26
C LEU A 35 1.80 10.47 7.75
N THR A 36 1.76 10.68 6.46
CA THR A 36 0.72 11.33 5.67
C THR A 36 0.32 10.39 4.55
N PRO A 37 -0.86 10.56 3.93
CA PRO A 37 -1.23 9.79 2.76
C PRO A 37 -0.13 9.82 1.69
N PRO A 38 0.35 8.67 1.20
CA PRO A 38 1.38 8.65 0.17
C PRO A 38 0.84 9.21 -1.15
N MET A 39 1.66 10.00 -1.84
CA MET A 39 1.33 10.56 -3.14
C MET A 39 2.34 10.10 -4.19
N GLY A 40 1.86 9.69 -5.36
CA GLY A 40 2.73 9.14 -6.38
C GLY A 40 2.09 9.00 -7.74
N TRP A 41 2.78 8.29 -8.61
CA TRP A 41 2.33 7.92 -9.93
C TRP A 41 2.37 6.39 -10.09
N LEU A 42 1.35 5.83 -10.76
CA LEU A 42 1.19 4.40 -11.00
C LEU A 42 0.90 4.16 -12.48
N THR A 43 1.47 3.11 -13.07
CA THR A 43 1.37 2.84 -14.50
C THR A 43 -0.04 2.43 -14.96
N TRP A 44 -0.85 1.79 -14.11
CA TRP A 44 -2.03 1.04 -14.51
C TRP A 44 -3.05 1.83 -15.30
N LEU A 45 -3.52 2.94 -14.76
CA LEU A 45 -4.65 3.67 -15.35
C LEU A 45 -4.38 4.19 -16.77
N ARG A 46 -3.11 4.49 -17.08
CA ARG A 46 -2.74 5.00 -18.42
C ARG A 46 -2.25 3.91 -19.35
N TYR A 47 -1.45 2.99 -18.84
CA TYR A 47 -0.71 2.03 -19.67
C TYR A 47 -1.22 0.61 -19.53
N GLY A 48 -1.93 0.26 -18.42
CA GLY A 48 -2.38 -1.10 -18.17
C GLY A 48 -1.25 -2.10 -18.39
N CYS A 49 -1.56 -3.20 -19.05
CA CYS A 49 -0.60 -4.21 -19.48
C CYS A 49 -0.12 -3.96 -20.93
N SER A 50 0.34 -2.75 -21.24
CA SER A 50 0.89 -2.43 -22.56
C SER A 50 2.33 -2.92 -22.69
N ILE A 51 2.51 -4.14 -23.17
CA ILE A 51 3.80 -4.84 -23.24
C ILE A 51 4.37 -4.98 -24.66
N ASP A 52 3.63 -4.57 -25.70
CA ASP A 52 4.12 -4.59 -27.08
C ASP A 52 4.92 -3.31 -27.40
N CYS A 53 6.21 -3.36 -27.08
CA CYS A 53 7.12 -2.24 -27.31
C CYS A 53 7.45 -2.00 -28.79
N VAL A 54 7.09 -2.92 -29.68
CA VAL A 54 7.29 -2.76 -31.13
C VAL A 54 6.11 -1.97 -31.73
N ALA A 55 4.89 -2.38 -31.41
CA ALA A 55 3.71 -1.71 -31.92
C ALA A 55 3.44 -0.36 -31.23
N LYS A 56 3.79 -0.22 -29.95
CA LYS A 56 3.53 0.97 -29.13
C LYS A 56 4.74 1.41 -28.31
N PRO A 57 5.84 1.86 -28.95
CA PRO A 57 7.10 2.16 -28.26
C PRO A 57 6.97 3.25 -27.19
N ASP A 58 6.10 4.24 -27.36
CA ASP A 58 5.91 5.36 -26.44
C ASP A 58 4.92 5.04 -25.29
N GLU A 59 4.16 3.95 -25.40
CA GLU A 59 3.19 3.52 -24.39
C GLU A 59 3.58 2.19 -23.73
N CYS A 60 4.68 1.61 -24.15
CA CYS A 60 5.12 0.31 -23.64
C CYS A 60 5.61 0.42 -22.20
N LEU A 61 5.11 -0.49 -21.35
CA LEU A 61 5.57 -0.67 -19.99
C LEU A 61 7.00 -1.23 -19.98
N ASN A 62 8.00 -0.36 -19.83
CA ASN A 62 9.41 -0.68 -19.83
C ASN A 62 10.23 0.25 -18.93
N GLU A 63 11.52 -0.03 -18.73
CA GLU A 63 12.36 0.79 -17.85
C GLU A 63 12.54 2.24 -18.34
N ASN A 64 12.50 2.49 -19.65
CA ASN A 64 12.63 3.84 -20.18
C ASN A 64 11.40 4.70 -19.86
N LEU A 65 10.20 4.12 -19.90
CA LEU A 65 8.96 4.79 -19.45
C LEU A 65 9.10 5.23 -17.99
N ILE A 66 9.58 4.34 -17.12
CA ILE A 66 9.72 4.63 -15.69
C ILE A 66 10.78 5.71 -15.44
N LYS A 67 11.93 5.60 -16.11
CA LYS A 67 13.01 6.61 -16.01
C LYS A 67 12.53 7.98 -16.49
N LYS A 68 11.84 8.04 -17.64
CA LYS A 68 11.25 9.28 -18.16
C LYS A 68 10.23 9.88 -17.21
N THR A 69 9.36 9.05 -16.63
CA THR A 69 8.37 9.51 -15.66
C THR A 69 9.04 10.08 -14.41
N ALA A 70 10.05 9.41 -13.87
CA ALA A 70 10.81 9.91 -12.72
C ALA A 70 11.47 11.26 -13.02
N ASP A 71 12.03 11.43 -14.23
CA ASP A 71 12.61 12.70 -14.66
C ASP A 71 11.55 13.82 -14.74
N LEU A 72 10.40 13.53 -15.34
CA LEU A 72 9.29 14.48 -15.45
C LEU A 72 8.72 14.86 -14.07
N MET A 73 8.59 13.91 -13.15
CA MET A 73 8.13 14.21 -11.79
C MET A 73 9.03 15.21 -11.07
N VAL A 74 10.31 15.23 -11.38
CA VAL A 74 11.26 16.21 -10.82
C VAL A 74 11.22 17.52 -11.60
N SER A 75 11.33 17.47 -12.94
CA SER A 75 11.45 18.67 -13.77
C SER A 75 10.19 19.52 -13.78
N GLU A 76 9.01 18.88 -13.73
CA GLU A 76 7.71 19.55 -13.77
C GLU A 76 7.19 19.95 -12.37
N GLY A 77 7.98 19.75 -11.32
CA GLY A 77 7.66 20.21 -9.97
C GLY A 77 6.74 19.28 -9.15
N TYR A 78 6.35 18.13 -9.66
CA TYR A 78 5.47 17.20 -8.94
C TYR A 78 6.10 16.68 -7.66
N LYS A 79 7.40 16.36 -7.68
CA LYS A 79 8.14 16.00 -6.48
C LYS A 79 8.10 17.11 -5.44
N ALA A 80 8.26 18.37 -5.84
CA ALA A 80 8.19 19.52 -4.94
C ALA A 80 6.78 19.72 -4.34
N ALA A 81 5.74 19.30 -5.06
CA ALA A 81 4.36 19.27 -4.59
C ALA A 81 4.02 18.05 -3.69
N GLY A 82 5.00 17.14 -3.45
CA GLY A 82 4.83 16.01 -2.55
C GLY A 82 4.58 14.65 -3.23
N TYR A 83 4.50 14.58 -4.57
CA TYR A 83 4.38 13.32 -5.31
C TYR A 83 5.74 12.65 -5.38
N THR A 84 5.95 11.65 -4.52
CA THR A 84 7.29 11.08 -4.31
C THR A 84 7.42 9.63 -4.74
N TYR A 85 6.32 8.92 -5.00
CA TYR A 85 6.36 7.52 -5.43
C TYR A 85 6.22 7.38 -6.94
N VAL A 86 7.05 6.53 -7.55
CA VAL A 86 6.94 6.06 -8.93
C VAL A 86 6.71 4.56 -8.86
N THR A 87 5.53 4.10 -9.24
CA THR A 87 5.12 2.71 -9.05
C THR A 87 4.79 2.02 -10.37
N ILE A 88 5.34 0.84 -10.56
CA ILE A 88 4.98 -0.06 -11.65
C ILE A 88 3.85 -0.97 -11.16
N ASP A 89 2.75 -1.02 -11.91
CA ASP A 89 1.65 -1.95 -11.69
C ASP A 89 1.90 -3.31 -12.37
N ASP A 90 0.90 -4.16 -12.54
CA ASP A 90 1.00 -5.50 -13.12
C ASP A 90 1.75 -5.53 -14.48
N CYS A 91 2.12 -6.71 -14.94
CA CYS A 91 2.77 -6.97 -16.23
C CYS A 91 4.26 -6.57 -16.33
N TRP A 92 4.93 -6.27 -15.24
CA TRP A 92 6.38 -6.00 -15.28
C TRP A 92 7.23 -7.28 -15.33
N GLN A 93 6.71 -8.39 -14.85
CA GLN A 93 7.42 -9.66 -14.67
C GLN A 93 7.67 -10.40 -15.98
N ASP A 94 8.60 -11.36 -15.93
CA ASP A 94 8.63 -12.51 -16.83
C ASP A 94 7.46 -13.45 -16.51
N LYS A 95 6.99 -14.21 -17.52
CA LYS A 95 5.93 -15.21 -17.33
C LYS A 95 6.35 -16.39 -16.45
N ASN A 96 7.64 -16.55 -16.23
CA ASN A 96 8.21 -17.62 -15.42
C ASN A 96 9.04 -17.03 -14.29
N ARG A 97 9.11 -17.74 -13.19
CA ARG A 97 10.10 -17.48 -12.14
C ARG A 97 11.49 -17.92 -12.60
N SER A 98 12.52 -17.35 -12.00
CA SER A 98 13.90 -17.78 -12.21
C SER A 98 14.11 -19.26 -11.78
N ALA A 99 15.25 -19.83 -12.17
CA ALA A 99 15.57 -21.23 -11.87
C ALA A 99 15.61 -21.55 -10.36
N ASP A 100 15.90 -20.56 -9.53
CA ASP A 100 15.85 -20.66 -8.07
C ASP A 100 14.48 -20.26 -7.47
N GLY A 101 13.48 -20.03 -8.33
CA GLY A 101 12.08 -19.77 -7.96
C GLY A 101 11.80 -18.32 -7.54
N ARG A 102 12.69 -17.36 -7.81
CA ARG A 102 12.46 -15.94 -7.53
C ARG A 102 11.63 -15.26 -8.61
N LEU A 103 10.93 -14.21 -8.24
CA LEU A 103 10.40 -13.24 -9.19
C LEU A 103 11.53 -12.66 -10.04
N GLN A 104 11.25 -12.39 -11.30
CA GLN A 104 12.19 -11.72 -12.20
C GLN A 104 11.45 -10.78 -13.15
N PRO A 105 12.04 -9.62 -13.48
CA PRO A 105 11.48 -8.75 -14.50
C PRO A 105 11.61 -9.35 -15.89
N ASP A 106 10.75 -8.93 -16.80
CA ASP A 106 10.93 -9.20 -18.24
C ASP A 106 12.26 -8.57 -18.71
N ALA A 107 13.22 -9.41 -19.09
CA ALA A 107 14.58 -8.97 -19.42
C ALA A 107 14.67 -8.08 -20.68
N THR A 108 13.65 -8.14 -21.55
CA THR A 108 13.61 -7.28 -22.75
C THR A 108 13.13 -5.88 -22.40
N ARG A 109 12.14 -5.77 -21.54
CA ARG A 109 11.55 -4.49 -21.15
C ARG A 109 12.28 -3.81 -20.00
N PHE A 110 12.90 -4.59 -19.12
CA PHE A 110 13.67 -4.13 -17.96
C PHE A 110 15.09 -4.73 -17.95
N PRO A 111 15.91 -4.44 -18.97
CA PRO A 111 17.22 -5.07 -19.14
C PRO A 111 18.22 -4.75 -18.01
N SER A 112 18.05 -3.63 -17.30
CA SER A 112 18.89 -3.30 -16.14
C SER A 112 18.47 -4.05 -14.85
N GLY A 113 17.27 -4.64 -14.84
CA GLY A 113 16.67 -5.23 -13.65
C GLY A 113 16.09 -4.21 -12.67
N MET A 114 15.28 -4.70 -11.71
CA MET A 114 14.53 -3.83 -10.80
C MET A 114 15.42 -3.08 -9.81
N LYS A 115 16.53 -3.66 -9.38
CA LYS A 115 17.46 -3.01 -8.47
C LYS A 115 18.10 -1.75 -9.06
N GLU A 116 18.58 -1.82 -10.29
CA GLU A 116 19.19 -0.68 -10.97
C GLU A 116 18.13 0.39 -11.33
N LEU A 117 16.90 -0.03 -11.63
CA LEU A 117 15.78 0.88 -11.86
C LEU A 117 15.40 1.61 -10.57
N ALA A 118 15.32 0.91 -9.44
CA ALA A 118 15.12 1.51 -8.12
C ALA A 118 16.21 2.52 -7.79
N ALA A 119 17.49 2.16 -8.02
CA ALA A 119 18.62 3.06 -7.80
C ALA A 119 18.53 4.33 -8.67
N TYR A 120 18.07 4.22 -9.92
CA TYR A 120 17.82 5.38 -10.77
C TYR A 120 16.76 6.32 -10.18
N VAL A 121 15.63 5.77 -9.75
CA VAL A 121 14.52 6.52 -9.14
C VAL A 121 14.99 7.19 -7.84
N HIS A 122 15.73 6.47 -7.00
CA HIS A 122 16.29 6.99 -5.75
C HIS A 122 17.28 8.15 -6.01
N LYS A 123 18.10 8.06 -7.05
CA LYS A 123 19.02 9.16 -7.44
C LYS A 123 18.28 10.46 -7.76
N LYS A 124 17.02 10.39 -8.19
CA LYS A 124 16.14 11.56 -8.40
C LYS A 124 15.50 12.05 -7.08
N GLY A 125 15.75 11.34 -5.96
CA GLY A 125 15.15 11.59 -4.66
C GLY A 125 13.65 11.25 -4.63
N LEU A 126 13.24 10.30 -5.46
CA LEU A 126 11.93 9.67 -5.50
C LEU A 126 12.02 8.28 -4.87
N LYS A 127 10.88 7.66 -4.66
CA LYS A 127 10.72 6.31 -4.11
C LYS A 127 10.17 5.38 -5.19
N PHE A 128 10.63 4.13 -5.21
CA PHE A 128 10.26 3.16 -6.22
C PHE A 128 9.26 2.14 -5.67
N GLY A 129 8.11 2.03 -6.33
CA GLY A 129 7.05 1.09 -6.00
C GLY A 129 6.88 0.00 -7.05
N ILE A 130 6.34 -1.15 -6.62
CA ILE A 130 6.05 -2.28 -7.48
C ILE A 130 4.73 -2.94 -7.10
N TYR A 131 4.14 -3.66 -8.04
CA TYR A 131 2.93 -4.44 -7.88
C TYR A 131 3.27 -5.92 -7.71
N GLU A 132 2.50 -6.61 -6.87
CA GLU A 132 2.40 -8.05 -6.76
C GLU A 132 0.97 -8.48 -6.39
N ASP A 133 0.73 -9.78 -6.36
CA ASP A 133 -0.54 -10.38 -6.00
C ASP A 133 -0.38 -11.47 -4.94
N ILE A 134 -1.28 -11.48 -3.94
CA ILE A 134 -1.26 -12.49 -2.87
C ILE A 134 -1.69 -13.87 -3.35
N GLY A 135 -2.30 -13.98 -4.53
CA GLY A 135 -2.75 -15.23 -5.13
C GLY A 135 -1.65 -16.03 -5.79
N THR A 136 -2.07 -17.08 -6.49
CA THR A 136 -1.17 -17.95 -7.30
C THR A 136 -0.66 -17.25 -8.55
N GLU A 137 -1.46 -16.31 -9.08
CA GLU A 137 -1.17 -15.51 -10.26
C GLU A 137 -1.64 -14.08 -10.02
N THR A 138 -1.03 -13.11 -10.72
CA THR A 138 -1.53 -11.74 -10.78
C THR A 138 -2.81 -11.66 -11.60
N CYS A 139 -3.48 -10.50 -11.59
CA CYS A 139 -4.70 -10.30 -12.39
C CYS A 139 -4.46 -10.53 -13.89
N GLU A 140 -3.25 -10.23 -14.39
CA GLU A 140 -2.82 -10.44 -15.77
C GLU A 140 -2.06 -11.77 -15.97
N LYS A 141 -2.19 -12.69 -15.00
CA LYS A 141 -1.65 -14.07 -15.06
C LYS A 141 -0.11 -14.16 -15.17
N TYR A 142 0.55 -13.35 -14.40
CA TYR A 142 1.95 -13.48 -14.06
C TYR A 142 2.10 -14.22 -12.72
N PRO A 143 3.30 -14.69 -12.35
CA PRO A 143 3.48 -15.38 -11.07
C PRO A 143 3.10 -14.52 -9.87
N GLY A 144 2.11 -14.94 -9.07
CA GLY A 144 1.77 -14.35 -7.78
C GLY A 144 2.64 -14.92 -6.64
N VAL A 145 2.52 -14.35 -5.42
CA VAL A 145 3.42 -14.70 -4.30
C VAL A 145 3.04 -15.98 -3.56
N LYS A 146 1.87 -16.55 -3.80
CA LYS A 146 1.38 -17.72 -3.08
C LYS A 146 2.34 -18.91 -3.24
N ASP A 147 2.66 -19.57 -2.12
CA ASP A 147 3.64 -20.65 -1.99
C ASP A 147 5.12 -20.18 -2.17
N HIS A 148 5.36 -18.87 -2.33
CA HIS A 148 6.68 -18.26 -2.48
C HIS A 148 6.90 -17.05 -1.59
N GLU A 149 6.00 -16.79 -0.64
CA GLU A 149 5.84 -15.52 0.09
C GLU A 149 7.15 -15.00 0.70
N ARG A 150 7.90 -15.87 1.41
CA ARG A 150 9.19 -15.48 2.01
C ARG A 150 10.22 -15.09 0.98
N LYS A 151 10.35 -15.91 -0.06
CA LYS A 151 11.32 -15.68 -1.14
C LYS A 151 11.04 -14.39 -1.88
N ASP A 152 9.75 -14.08 -2.09
CA ASP A 152 9.34 -12.88 -2.81
C ASP A 152 9.51 -11.64 -1.94
N ALA A 153 9.19 -11.69 -0.64
CA ALA A 153 9.49 -10.60 0.28
C ALA A 153 10.99 -10.27 0.31
N GLU A 154 11.85 -11.30 0.40
CA GLU A 154 13.32 -11.14 0.33
C GLU A 154 13.78 -10.59 -1.03
N THR A 155 13.16 -11.03 -2.14
CA THR A 155 13.49 -10.56 -3.49
C THR A 155 13.15 -9.08 -3.65
N LEU A 156 11.95 -8.67 -3.26
CA LEU A 156 11.51 -7.28 -3.30
C LEU A 156 12.41 -6.38 -2.45
N ALA A 157 12.75 -6.81 -1.24
CA ALA A 157 13.67 -6.09 -0.37
C ALA A 157 15.07 -5.96 -1.00
N SER A 158 15.57 -7.01 -1.67
CA SER A 158 16.89 -7.02 -2.33
C SER A 158 16.97 -6.05 -3.52
N TRP A 159 15.83 -5.66 -4.08
CA TRP A 159 15.73 -4.65 -5.15
C TRP A 159 15.57 -3.21 -4.61
N ASP A 160 15.61 -3.02 -3.29
CA ASP A 160 15.44 -1.72 -2.66
C ASP A 160 14.07 -1.06 -2.94
N ILE A 161 13.00 -1.87 -3.01
CA ILE A 161 11.62 -1.39 -3.20
C ILE A 161 11.17 -0.58 -1.97
N ASP A 162 10.48 0.55 -2.19
CA ASP A 162 9.94 1.41 -1.14
C ASP A 162 8.42 1.26 -0.93
N TYR A 163 7.70 0.75 -1.92
CA TYR A 163 6.25 0.62 -1.92
C TYR A 163 5.86 -0.68 -2.63
N LEU A 164 4.97 -1.44 -2.01
CA LEU A 164 4.38 -2.63 -2.59
C LEU A 164 2.87 -2.48 -2.64
N LYS A 165 2.28 -2.47 -3.84
CA LYS A 165 0.86 -2.75 -4.06
C LYS A 165 0.70 -4.26 -4.12
N LEU A 166 0.05 -4.85 -3.11
CA LEU A 166 -0.29 -6.28 -3.11
C LEU A 166 -1.78 -6.45 -3.41
N ASP A 167 -2.07 -6.99 -4.57
CA ASP A 167 -3.43 -7.23 -5.06
C ASP A 167 -3.94 -8.60 -4.59
N GLY A 168 -5.17 -9.00 -4.99
CA GLY A 168 -5.83 -10.18 -4.46
C GLY A 168 -6.54 -11.04 -5.50
N CYS A 169 -6.15 -10.97 -6.78
CA CYS A 169 -6.62 -11.87 -7.81
C CYS A 169 -6.16 -13.31 -7.51
N HIS A 170 -6.86 -14.28 -8.03
CA HIS A 170 -6.51 -15.71 -7.91
C HIS A 170 -6.23 -16.19 -6.47
N ASN A 171 -6.81 -15.51 -5.46
CA ASN A 171 -6.83 -15.94 -4.07
C ASN A 171 -8.28 -16.06 -3.56
N ASN A 172 -8.50 -16.85 -2.51
CA ASN A 172 -9.79 -16.94 -1.86
C ASN A 172 -9.99 -15.76 -0.90
N PRO A 173 -11.02 -14.91 -1.07
CA PRO A 173 -11.28 -13.80 -0.17
C PRO A 173 -11.44 -14.15 1.30
N LEU A 174 -11.85 -15.39 1.62
CA LEU A 174 -11.97 -15.88 3.01
C LEU A 174 -10.60 -16.10 3.69
N ASP A 175 -9.54 -16.27 2.92
CA ASP A 175 -8.19 -16.50 3.46
C ASP A 175 -7.41 -15.18 3.64
N MET A 176 -7.91 -14.06 3.10
CA MET A 176 -7.19 -12.78 3.08
C MET A 176 -6.90 -12.22 4.47
N ASP A 177 -7.78 -12.45 5.46
CA ASP A 177 -7.56 -12.07 6.87
C ASP A 177 -6.32 -12.76 7.49
N LYS A 178 -5.83 -13.83 6.87
CA LYS A 178 -4.65 -14.57 7.27
C LYS A 178 -3.46 -14.26 6.36
N ASP A 179 -3.68 -14.25 5.05
CA ASP A 179 -2.61 -14.22 4.05
C ASP A 179 -1.92 -12.85 4.01
N TYR A 180 -2.68 -11.73 4.00
CA TYR A 180 -2.11 -10.38 4.01
C TYR A 180 -1.29 -10.07 5.28
N PRO A 181 -1.79 -10.35 6.50
CA PRO A 181 -0.99 -10.23 7.71
C PRO A 181 0.27 -11.08 7.73
N ALA A 182 0.19 -12.31 7.20
CA ALA A 182 1.34 -13.22 7.12
C ALA A 182 2.42 -12.65 6.18
N PHE A 183 2.03 -12.17 5.00
CA PHE A 183 2.97 -11.57 4.06
C PHE A 183 3.56 -10.25 4.60
N GLY A 184 2.75 -9.39 5.20
CA GLY A 184 3.22 -8.15 5.85
C GLY A 184 4.27 -8.40 6.93
N LYS A 185 4.14 -9.50 7.71
CA LYS A 185 5.15 -9.92 8.66
C LYS A 185 6.48 -10.30 7.98
N LEU A 186 6.41 -11.02 6.85
CA LEU A 186 7.61 -11.37 6.08
C LEU A 186 8.32 -10.14 5.53
N LEU A 187 7.57 -9.12 5.08
CA LEU A 187 8.15 -7.85 4.66
C LEU A 187 8.91 -7.17 5.81
N ILE A 188 8.35 -7.16 7.01
CA ILE A 188 9.02 -6.59 8.21
C ILE A 188 10.30 -7.37 8.54
N GLU A 189 10.29 -8.69 8.41
CA GLU A 189 11.45 -9.56 8.67
C GLU A 189 12.62 -9.32 7.70
N THR A 190 12.43 -8.62 6.60
CA THR A 190 13.50 -8.25 5.66
C THR A 190 14.36 -7.07 6.14
N ASP A 191 13.98 -6.39 7.22
CA ASP A 191 14.57 -5.14 7.72
C ASP A 191 14.56 -3.97 6.69
N ARG A 192 13.93 -4.15 5.54
CA ARG A 192 13.69 -3.09 4.56
C ARG A 192 12.34 -2.42 4.83
N PRO A 193 12.30 -1.09 5.10
CA PRO A 193 11.03 -0.37 5.23
C PRO A 193 10.31 -0.30 3.87
N ILE A 194 9.25 -1.09 3.69
CA ILE A 194 8.41 -1.09 2.50
C ILE A 194 7.01 -0.63 2.90
N LEU A 195 6.49 0.41 2.25
CA LEU A 195 5.10 0.81 2.40
C LEU A 195 4.21 -0.28 1.80
N TYR A 196 3.37 -0.87 2.64
CA TYR A 196 2.54 -2.01 2.29
C TYR A 196 1.11 -1.57 2.00
N SER A 197 0.72 -1.65 0.72
CA SER A 197 -0.62 -1.34 0.23
C SER A 197 -1.38 -2.62 -0.10
N CYS A 198 -2.55 -2.81 0.53
CA CYS A 198 -3.30 -4.06 0.51
C CYS A 198 -4.58 -3.95 -0.32
N GLY A 199 -4.78 -4.82 -1.30
CA GLY A 199 -6.04 -4.99 -2.03
C GLY A 199 -7.14 -5.70 -1.24
N TRP A 200 -6.83 -6.25 -0.11
CA TRP A 200 -7.64 -7.10 0.76
C TRP A 200 -9.12 -6.67 0.91
N PRO A 201 -9.47 -5.43 1.37
CA PRO A 201 -10.88 -5.13 1.62
C PRO A 201 -11.72 -5.10 0.33
N PHE A 202 -11.17 -4.66 -0.80
CA PHE A 202 -11.89 -4.66 -2.07
C PHE A 202 -12.39 -6.06 -2.45
N TYR A 203 -11.54 -7.07 -2.35
CA TYR A 203 -11.89 -8.45 -2.72
C TYR A 203 -12.93 -9.06 -1.79
N GLN A 204 -12.87 -8.77 -0.49
CA GLN A 204 -13.87 -9.22 0.48
C GLN A 204 -15.20 -8.50 0.27
N GLU A 205 -15.21 -7.18 0.16
CA GLU A 205 -16.42 -6.39 -0.06
C GLU A 205 -17.13 -6.78 -1.37
N SER A 206 -16.38 -7.08 -2.44
CA SER A 206 -16.94 -7.55 -3.72
C SER A 206 -17.66 -8.91 -3.60
N LYS A 207 -17.41 -9.66 -2.55
CA LYS A 207 -18.06 -10.93 -2.21
C LYS A 207 -19.02 -10.82 -1.03
N HIS A 208 -19.37 -9.59 -0.60
CA HIS A 208 -20.22 -9.31 0.55
C HIS A 208 -19.66 -9.88 1.88
N ILE A 209 -18.33 -10.02 1.96
CA ILE A 209 -17.61 -10.34 3.18
C ILE A 209 -17.20 -9.01 3.82
N GLN A 210 -17.57 -8.81 5.06
CA GLN A 210 -17.17 -7.58 5.77
C GLN A 210 -15.68 -7.62 6.09
N ALA A 211 -14.91 -6.67 5.55
CA ALA A 211 -13.48 -6.56 5.80
C ALA A 211 -13.17 -6.18 7.26
N ASN A 212 -12.10 -6.74 7.80
CA ASN A 212 -11.63 -6.45 9.16
C ASN A 212 -10.71 -5.23 9.17
N TYR A 213 -11.30 -4.02 9.20
CA TYR A 213 -10.55 -2.76 9.19
C TYR A 213 -9.59 -2.58 10.38
N SER A 214 -9.91 -3.19 11.54
CA SER A 214 -8.99 -3.18 12.67
C SER A 214 -7.71 -3.99 12.39
N ALA A 215 -7.83 -5.11 11.67
CA ALA A 215 -6.68 -5.90 11.25
C ALA A 215 -5.90 -5.18 10.13
N LEU A 216 -6.60 -4.57 9.16
CA LEU A 216 -6.00 -3.75 8.10
C LEU A 216 -5.09 -2.65 8.68
N ALA A 217 -5.60 -1.87 9.63
CA ALA A 217 -4.82 -0.80 10.28
C ALA A 217 -3.57 -1.33 11.04
N LYS A 218 -3.56 -2.61 11.44
CA LYS A 218 -2.42 -3.23 12.13
C LYS A 218 -1.36 -3.78 11.18
N HIS A 219 -1.73 -4.07 9.93
CA HIS A 219 -0.87 -4.83 9.03
C HIS A 219 -0.55 -4.11 7.72
N CYS A 220 -1.37 -3.12 7.30
CA CYS A 220 -1.22 -2.39 6.05
C CYS A 220 -1.02 -0.89 6.30
N ASN A 221 -0.19 -0.24 5.48
CA ASN A 221 -0.06 1.22 5.49
C ASN A 221 -1.19 1.89 4.68
N THR A 222 -1.66 1.26 3.62
CA THR A 222 -2.83 1.70 2.85
C THR A 222 -3.65 0.48 2.44
N TRP A 223 -4.93 0.67 2.14
CA TRP A 223 -5.77 -0.42 1.64
C TRP A 223 -6.86 0.09 0.69
N ARG A 224 -7.02 -0.63 -0.41
CA ARG A 224 -8.05 -0.40 -1.42
C ARG A 224 -9.41 -0.84 -0.89
N ASN A 225 -10.34 0.10 -0.78
CA ASN A 225 -11.67 -0.17 -0.27
C ASN A 225 -12.66 -0.58 -1.36
N TRP A 226 -12.52 -0.05 -2.58
CA TRP A 226 -13.50 -0.19 -3.65
C TRP A 226 -12.84 -0.44 -5.02
N GLY A 227 -13.69 -0.56 -6.06
CA GLY A 227 -13.26 -0.89 -7.42
C GLY A 227 -12.35 0.16 -8.05
N ASP A 228 -11.72 -0.23 -9.15
CA ASP A 228 -10.78 0.62 -9.90
C ASP A 228 -11.48 1.84 -10.50
N ILE A 229 -10.86 2.99 -10.37
CA ILE A 229 -11.26 4.19 -11.10
C ILE A 229 -10.95 3.98 -12.59
N GLN A 230 -11.98 4.13 -13.42
CA GLN A 230 -11.85 4.13 -14.87
C GLN A 230 -11.64 5.56 -15.38
N ASN A 231 -11.23 5.69 -16.66
CA ASN A 231 -10.98 6.99 -17.27
C ASN A 231 -12.29 7.74 -17.59
N SER A 232 -13.12 7.98 -16.59
CA SER A 232 -14.34 8.79 -16.71
C SER A 232 -14.65 9.50 -15.39
N TRP A 233 -15.30 10.64 -15.47
CA TRP A 233 -15.76 11.38 -14.29
C TRP A 233 -16.81 10.60 -13.49
N GLU A 234 -17.66 9.85 -14.19
CA GLU A 234 -18.69 9.00 -13.56
C GLU A 234 -18.04 7.94 -12.65
N SER A 235 -16.92 7.36 -13.08
CA SER A 235 -16.18 6.40 -12.26
C SER A 235 -15.60 7.05 -11.01
N VAL A 236 -15.00 8.24 -11.13
CA VAL A 236 -14.51 9.00 -9.97
C VAL A 236 -15.65 9.29 -8.99
N VAL A 237 -16.78 9.79 -9.49
CA VAL A 237 -17.97 10.09 -8.67
C VAL A 237 -18.52 8.84 -8.00
N SER A 238 -18.51 7.69 -8.68
CA SER A 238 -18.99 6.42 -8.10
C SER A 238 -18.15 5.99 -6.89
N VAL A 239 -16.82 6.14 -6.96
CA VAL A 239 -15.92 5.86 -5.83
C VAL A 239 -16.14 6.85 -4.69
N MET A 240 -16.25 8.15 -5.00
CA MET A 240 -16.54 9.18 -3.99
C MET A 240 -17.86 8.92 -3.26
N ASN A 241 -18.92 8.56 -3.99
CA ASN A 241 -20.22 8.23 -3.40
C ASN A 241 -20.10 7.00 -2.51
N TRP A 242 -19.44 5.93 -3.00
CA TRP A 242 -19.26 4.73 -2.18
C TRP A 242 -18.51 5.05 -0.87
N PHE A 243 -17.48 5.88 -0.91
CA PHE A 243 -16.77 6.33 0.30
C PHE A 243 -17.68 7.14 1.22
N GLY A 244 -18.48 8.07 0.68
CA GLY A 244 -19.47 8.85 1.43
C GLY A 244 -20.50 7.98 2.14
N ASP A 245 -21.05 6.99 1.42
CA ASP A 245 -22.10 6.11 1.92
C ASP A 245 -21.60 5.10 2.97
N ASN A 246 -20.30 4.77 2.95
CA ASN A 246 -19.72 3.73 3.80
C ASN A 246 -18.74 4.26 4.86
N GLN A 247 -18.48 5.58 4.92
CA GLN A 247 -17.45 6.18 5.77
C GLN A 247 -17.54 5.79 7.25
N GLU A 248 -18.74 5.58 7.80
CA GLU A 248 -18.93 5.19 9.20
C GLU A 248 -18.26 3.84 9.53
N ARG A 249 -18.09 2.97 8.52
CA ARG A 249 -17.50 1.64 8.68
C ARG A 249 -15.99 1.66 8.81
N PHE A 250 -15.30 2.61 8.18
CA PHE A 250 -13.85 2.56 8.01
C PHE A 250 -13.11 3.88 8.28
N ALA A 251 -13.77 5.05 8.27
CA ALA A 251 -13.06 6.33 8.39
C ALA A 251 -12.25 6.45 9.69
N HIS A 252 -12.77 5.91 10.79
CA HIS A 252 -12.11 5.96 12.11
C HIS A 252 -10.89 5.03 12.22
N PHE A 253 -10.65 4.16 11.24
CA PHE A 253 -9.43 3.34 11.17
C PHE A 253 -8.31 4.04 10.42
N ALA A 254 -8.59 5.11 9.69
CA ALA A 254 -7.55 5.89 9.00
C ALA A 254 -6.80 6.81 9.97
N GLY A 255 -5.51 6.96 9.75
CA GLY A 255 -4.65 7.81 10.56
C GLY A 255 -3.18 7.69 10.19
N ARG A 256 -2.31 8.34 10.97
CA ARG A 256 -0.86 8.32 10.72
C ARG A 256 -0.34 6.88 10.65
N GLY A 257 0.26 6.55 9.52
CA GLY A 257 0.81 5.22 9.26
C GLY A 257 -0.14 4.26 8.53
N HIS A 258 -1.44 4.60 8.39
CA HIS A 258 -2.45 3.69 7.85
C HIS A 258 -3.66 4.46 7.29
N TRP A 259 -3.95 4.29 5.98
CA TRP A 259 -4.93 5.10 5.26
C TRP A 259 -5.85 4.26 4.37
N ASN A 260 -7.11 4.71 4.27
CA ASN A 260 -7.99 4.24 3.22
C ASN A 260 -7.50 4.73 1.85
N ASP A 261 -7.58 3.90 0.83
CA ASP A 261 -7.14 4.22 -0.53
C ASP A 261 -8.35 4.20 -1.48
N PRO A 262 -8.74 5.37 -2.04
CA PRO A 262 -9.85 5.47 -2.98
C PRO A 262 -9.46 5.09 -4.41
N ASP A 263 -8.21 4.66 -4.64
CA ASP A 263 -7.62 4.36 -5.93
C ASP A 263 -7.05 5.58 -6.69
N VAL A 264 -6.53 5.32 -7.87
CA VAL A 264 -5.77 6.25 -8.71
C VAL A 264 -6.72 7.20 -9.47
N VAL A 265 -6.52 8.50 -9.36
CA VAL A 265 -7.27 9.49 -10.16
C VAL A 265 -6.47 9.87 -11.41
N ARG A 266 -7.08 9.74 -12.61
CA ARG A 266 -6.52 10.25 -13.87
C ARG A 266 -6.92 11.70 -14.10
N MET A 267 -5.96 12.60 -14.24
CA MET A 267 -6.21 13.92 -14.81
C MET A 267 -6.00 13.90 -16.33
N GLN A 268 -6.95 14.44 -17.06
CA GLN A 268 -7.06 14.37 -18.53
C GLN A 268 -6.17 15.43 -19.21
N THR A 269 -4.89 15.46 -18.89
CA THR A 269 -3.90 16.24 -19.65
C THR A 269 -2.81 15.29 -20.13
N GLU A 270 -2.19 15.57 -21.27
CA GLU A 270 -1.14 14.73 -21.89
C GLU A 270 0.07 14.45 -21.01
N LEU A 271 0.09 14.98 -19.81
CA LEU A 271 1.13 14.92 -18.80
C LEU A 271 0.60 14.26 -17.51
N ILE A 272 1.10 13.08 -17.24
CA ILE A 272 1.20 12.41 -15.93
C ILE A 272 -0.12 12.21 -15.17
N VAL A 273 -0.46 10.94 -14.95
CA VAL A 273 -1.50 10.47 -14.04
C VAL A 273 -0.95 10.46 -12.63
N PHE A 274 -1.61 11.15 -11.70
CA PHE A 274 -1.28 11.09 -10.29
C PHE A 274 -2.27 10.23 -9.52
N SER A 275 -1.74 9.39 -8.66
CA SER A 275 -2.48 8.73 -7.61
C SER A 275 -2.52 9.65 -6.39
N LEU A 276 -3.71 10.02 -5.94
CA LEU A 276 -3.93 10.42 -4.57
C LEU A 276 -4.09 9.12 -3.78
N LEU A 277 -2.99 8.59 -3.29
CA LEU A 277 -2.99 7.47 -2.36
C LEU A 277 -3.36 8.01 -0.97
N SER A 278 -4.63 8.32 -0.73
CA SER A 278 -5.07 8.83 0.58
C SER A 278 -6.38 8.24 1.04
#